data_6ac04c961a488d53aaf5e0b0b618f7f6
#
_entry.id   6ac04c961a488d53aaf5e0b0b618f7f6
#
_cell.length_a   1.000
_cell.length_b   1.000
_cell.length_c   1.000
_cell.angle_alpha   90.00
_cell.angle_beta   90.00
_cell.angle_gamma   90.00
#
_symmetry.space_group_name_H-M   'P 1'
#
loop_
_entity.id
_entity.type
_entity.pdbx_description
1 polymer ?
#
loop_
_entity_poly.entity_id
_entity_poly.type
_entity_poly.pdbx_seq_one_letter_code
_entity_poly.pdbx_strand_id
1 'polypeptide(L)'
;MHYVAIHSSYGSAHKVINKALNRTDEIELALSTYGDFERREAASMSSRVEQEARKVLADIGFDYDTGQLVEPELFAEACKQSASKVPPADFGAIDRLYRSIADFMQQNAKSGARFNLDKLSPDDLALNDNTVYIAFDDVLSKMQKETRLAASPVSDSCWNEEAELENRDKRAFVSNNCLRIDAPGLASYFITAPTAEVALKHALAYLGANYLLDGYYLVFLTDGAKSLHKAIEAQFKHFKYRLILDWHHIVKNCVQFISQSISGTLVEKRGLRNKIVGLLWHCDIASVLNLLAAIKDQDDQLLLTLLYPAESNADSLNKPEQHFIPRVKNAKKLEEFIGYITRKEHLMACYSFRSYLGLKISSNMAEKANDLLVAQRQKHNGMSWSQSGSSGLATITCFQRNNDLDKWISQRDFSFAAKSIDCPNDPTSSELAA
;
A
#
# COMPACT_ATOMS: atom_id res chain seq x y z
N MET A 1 5.64 -28.47 9.07
CA MET A 1 6.04 -27.34 9.94
C MET A 1 5.58 -26.00 9.40
N HIS A 2 5.97 -25.60 8.18
CA HIS A 2 5.64 -24.27 7.62
C HIS A 2 4.16 -23.92 7.68
N TYR A 3 3.27 -24.81 7.21
CA TYR A 3 1.81 -24.58 7.24
C TYR A 3 1.26 -24.36 8.65
N VAL A 4 1.77 -25.09 9.62
CA VAL A 4 1.30 -24.99 11.01
C VAL A 4 1.77 -23.67 11.64
N ALA A 5 2.99 -23.24 11.37
CA ALA A 5 3.55 -22.02 11.92
C ALA A 5 2.88 -20.75 11.37
N ILE A 6 2.45 -20.76 10.14
CA ILE A 6 1.73 -19.64 9.51
C ILE A 6 0.35 -19.45 10.15
N HIS A 7 -0.33 -20.54 10.50
CA HIS A 7 -1.72 -20.50 10.98
C HIS A 7 -1.87 -20.61 12.50
N SER A 8 -0.80 -20.87 13.25
CA SER A 8 -0.88 -21.08 14.69
C SER A 8 0.30 -20.48 15.47
N SER A 9 0.17 -20.40 16.81
CA SER A 9 1.31 -20.03 17.65
C SER A 9 2.37 -21.13 17.64
N TYR A 10 3.63 -20.78 17.92
CA TYR A 10 4.70 -21.78 18.06
C TYR A 10 4.36 -22.87 19.07
N GLY A 11 3.68 -22.52 20.17
CA GLY A 11 3.23 -23.51 21.15
C GLY A 11 2.18 -24.47 20.61
N SER A 12 1.25 -23.98 19.78
CA SER A 12 0.27 -24.84 19.12
C SER A 12 0.91 -25.70 18.03
N ALA A 13 1.82 -25.12 17.24
CA ALA A 13 2.59 -25.82 16.23
C ALA A 13 3.40 -26.96 16.86
N HIS A 14 4.10 -26.67 17.96
CA HIS A 14 4.86 -27.63 18.76
C HIS A 14 4.01 -28.85 19.14
N LYS A 15 2.85 -28.63 19.77
CA LYS A 15 1.93 -29.71 20.19
C LYS A 15 1.45 -30.56 19.00
N VAL A 16 1.03 -29.92 17.91
CA VAL A 16 0.50 -30.62 16.73
C VAL A 16 1.60 -31.49 16.08
N ILE A 17 2.80 -30.94 15.92
CA ILE A 17 3.88 -31.65 15.22
C ILE A 17 4.40 -32.80 16.09
N ASN A 18 4.61 -32.61 17.39
CA ASN A 18 5.05 -33.70 18.27
C ASN A 18 4.01 -34.81 18.31
N LYS A 19 2.71 -34.47 18.36
CA LYS A 19 1.62 -35.46 18.27
C LYS A 19 1.62 -36.19 16.91
N ALA A 20 1.81 -35.49 15.80
CA ALA A 20 1.85 -36.09 14.46
C ALA A 20 3.07 -37.01 14.27
N LEU A 21 4.18 -36.72 14.95
CA LEU A 21 5.39 -37.55 14.93
C LEU A 21 5.37 -38.68 15.97
N ASN A 22 4.25 -38.87 16.70
CA ASN A 22 4.11 -39.83 17.80
C ASN A 22 5.26 -39.75 18.81
N ARG A 23 5.74 -38.53 19.11
CA ARG A 23 6.82 -38.33 20.07
C ARG A 23 6.29 -38.36 21.49
N THR A 24 7.01 -39.07 22.34
CA THR A 24 6.78 -39.09 23.78
C THR A 24 7.48 -37.91 24.45
N ASP A 25 7.10 -37.57 25.68
CA ASP A 25 7.68 -36.44 26.44
C ASP A 25 9.22 -36.46 26.52
N GLU A 26 9.83 -37.64 26.48
CA GLU A 26 11.29 -37.80 26.52
C GLU A 26 12.00 -37.50 25.20
N ILE A 27 11.25 -37.52 24.08
CA ILE A 27 11.80 -37.32 22.70
C ILE A 27 11.17 -36.08 22.05
N GLU A 28 10.45 -35.30 22.81
CA GLU A 28 9.76 -34.13 22.30
C GLU A 28 10.75 -33.05 21.84
N LEU A 29 10.51 -32.49 20.65
CA LEU A 29 11.33 -31.37 20.18
C LEU A 29 11.05 -30.13 21.02
N ALA A 30 12.09 -29.46 21.47
CA ALA A 30 11.96 -28.22 22.24
C ALA A 30 11.26 -27.12 21.39
N LEU A 31 10.48 -26.26 22.05
CA LEU A 31 9.80 -25.16 21.41
C LEU A 31 10.77 -24.22 20.65
N SER A 32 11.97 -23.99 21.22
CA SER A 32 13.02 -23.19 20.58
C SER A 32 13.47 -23.77 19.22
N THR A 33 13.49 -25.09 19.08
CA THR A 33 13.90 -25.79 17.85
C THR A 33 12.99 -25.40 16.67
N TYR A 34 11.69 -25.19 16.91
CA TYR A 34 10.76 -24.75 15.84
C TYR A 34 11.08 -23.34 15.36
N GLY A 35 11.31 -22.42 16.28
CA GLY A 35 11.66 -21.04 15.92
C GLY A 35 13.02 -20.95 15.22
N ASP A 36 14.00 -21.78 15.62
CA ASP A 36 15.30 -21.85 14.96
C ASP A 36 15.20 -22.44 13.55
N PHE A 37 14.42 -23.51 13.40
CA PHE A 37 14.14 -24.10 12.11
C PHE A 37 13.51 -23.09 11.14
N GLU A 38 12.46 -22.40 11.59
CA GLU A 38 11.79 -21.42 10.74
C GLU A 38 12.72 -20.27 10.34
N ARG A 39 13.52 -19.75 11.27
CA ARG A 39 14.49 -18.68 10.94
C ARG A 39 15.52 -19.13 9.93
N ARG A 40 16.04 -20.38 10.02
CA ARG A 40 17.00 -20.94 9.06
C ARG A 40 16.35 -21.13 7.69
N GLU A 41 15.15 -21.69 7.65
CA GLU A 41 14.41 -21.88 6.39
C GLU A 41 14.09 -20.55 5.73
N ALA A 42 13.58 -19.57 6.48
CA ALA A 42 13.31 -18.25 5.95
C ALA A 42 14.57 -17.54 5.43
N ALA A 43 15.70 -17.70 6.11
CA ALA A 43 16.97 -17.15 5.64
C ALA A 43 17.40 -17.83 4.32
N SER A 44 17.22 -19.14 4.19
CA SER A 44 17.50 -19.88 2.96
C SER A 44 16.58 -19.44 1.81
N MET A 45 15.27 -19.27 2.09
CA MET A 45 14.31 -18.73 1.13
C MET A 45 14.70 -17.33 0.67
N SER A 46 14.99 -16.42 1.60
CA SER A 46 15.39 -15.04 1.29
C SER A 46 16.66 -14.99 0.46
N SER A 47 17.67 -15.81 0.78
CA SER A 47 18.91 -15.91 0.00
C SER A 47 18.64 -16.43 -1.43
N ARG A 48 17.75 -17.40 -1.59
CA ARG A 48 17.40 -17.92 -2.92
C ARG A 48 16.62 -16.91 -3.75
N VAL A 49 15.69 -16.16 -3.12
CA VAL A 49 14.97 -15.06 -3.78
C VAL A 49 15.97 -14.00 -4.26
N GLU A 50 16.92 -13.59 -3.42
CA GLU A 50 17.95 -12.63 -3.80
C GLU A 50 18.82 -13.13 -4.95
N GLN A 51 19.26 -14.39 -4.91
CA GLN A 51 20.05 -15.00 -6.00
C GLN A 51 19.28 -14.99 -7.32
N GLU A 52 18.00 -15.36 -7.29
CA GLU A 52 17.17 -15.33 -8.50
C GLU A 52 16.93 -13.90 -8.98
N ALA A 53 16.71 -12.94 -8.06
CA ALA A 53 16.57 -11.53 -8.42
C ALA A 53 17.86 -10.99 -9.08
N ARG A 54 19.03 -11.31 -8.54
CA ARG A 54 20.33 -10.95 -9.15
C ARG A 54 20.47 -11.49 -10.56
N LYS A 55 20.13 -12.75 -10.76
CA LYS A 55 20.17 -13.40 -12.06
C LYS A 55 19.22 -12.72 -13.06
N VAL A 56 17.95 -12.60 -12.71
CA VAL A 56 16.95 -12.00 -13.62
C VAL A 56 17.30 -10.54 -13.92
N LEU A 57 17.77 -9.76 -12.93
CA LEU A 57 18.16 -8.38 -13.17
C LEU A 57 19.37 -8.28 -14.10
N ALA A 58 20.36 -9.16 -13.95
CA ALA A 58 21.50 -9.23 -14.88
C ALA A 58 21.02 -9.62 -16.30
N ASP A 59 20.11 -10.58 -16.43
CA ASP A 59 19.56 -11.01 -17.72
C ASP A 59 18.83 -9.87 -18.46
N ILE A 60 18.28 -8.88 -17.74
CA ILE A 60 17.65 -7.67 -18.29
C ILE A 60 18.51 -6.42 -18.23
N GLY A 61 19.81 -6.53 -17.99
CA GLY A 61 20.79 -5.46 -18.06
C GLY A 61 20.89 -4.58 -16.81
N PHE A 62 20.35 -4.96 -15.66
CA PHE A 62 20.46 -4.24 -14.41
C PHE A 62 21.43 -4.87 -13.43
N ASP A 63 22.22 -4.04 -12.74
CA ASP A 63 23.01 -4.46 -11.60
C ASP A 63 22.16 -4.47 -10.33
N TYR A 64 22.12 -5.58 -9.63
CA TYR A 64 21.30 -5.74 -8.42
C TYR A 64 21.76 -4.85 -7.27
N ASP A 65 23.07 -4.71 -7.04
CA ASP A 65 23.57 -4.01 -5.86
C ASP A 65 23.32 -2.50 -5.96
N THR A 66 23.58 -1.93 -7.11
CA THR A 66 23.36 -0.50 -7.37
C THR A 66 21.94 -0.17 -7.80
N GLY A 67 21.22 -1.15 -8.35
CA GLY A 67 19.89 -0.93 -8.95
C GLY A 67 19.95 -0.16 -10.27
N GLN A 68 21.13 0.02 -10.87
CA GLN A 68 21.29 0.81 -12.09
C GLN A 68 21.25 -0.07 -13.34
N LEU A 69 20.77 0.52 -14.43
CA LEU A 69 20.90 -0.06 -15.76
C LEU A 69 22.36 0.04 -16.19
N VAL A 70 23.00 -1.11 -16.40
CA VAL A 70 24.43 -1.23 -16.79
C VAL A 70 24.60 -1.74 -18.21
N GLU A 71 23.64 -2.51 -18.72
CA GLU A 71 23.65 -3.04 -20.09
C GLU A 71 22.37 -2.64 -20.85
N PRO A 72 22.35 -1.44 -21.46
CA PRO A 72 21.16 -0.93 -22.14
C PRO A 72 20.68 -1.80 -23.31
N GLU A 73 21.59 -2.54 -23.95
CA GLU A 73 21.24 -3.43 -25.07
C GLU A 73 20.42 -4.64 -24.61
N LEU A 74 20.80 -5.26 -23.48
CA LEU A 74 20.03 -6.33 -22.89
C LEU A 74 18.64 -5.84 -22.44
N PHE A 75 18.59 -4.65 -21.86
CA PHE A 75 17.32 -4.07 -21.49
C PHE A 75 16.41 -3.80 -22.68
N ALA A 76 16.98 -3.26 -23.77
CA ALA A 76 16.21 -3.02 -25.01
C ALA A 76 15.66 -4.32 -25.61
N GLU A 77 16.44 -5.42 -25.54
CA GLU A 77 15.98 -6.73 -26.01
C GLU A 77 14.88 -7.29 -25.11
N ALA A 78 15.03 -7.20 -23.78
CA ALA A 78 14.01 -7.61 -22.82
C ALA A 78 12.70 -6.81 -23.02
N CYS A 79 12.80 -5.52 -23.31
CA CYS A 79 11.66 -4.67 -23.65
C CYS A 79 10.96 -5.15 -24.93
N LYS A 80 11.70 -5.46 -26.00
CA LYS A 80 11.11 -6.01 -27.24
C LYS A 80 10.38 -7.33 -26.99
N GLN A 81 10.98 -8.22 -26.19
CA GLN A 81 10.35 -9.48 -25.83
C GLN A 81 9.06 -9.25 -25.03
N SER A 82 9.07 -8.31 -24.08
CA SER A 82 7.87 -7.90 -23.35
C SER A 82 6.80 -7.37 -24.29
N ALA A 83 7.14 -6.39 -25.12
CA ALA A 83 6.21 -5.80 -26.07
C ALA A 83 5.57 -6.83 -27.03
N SER A 84 6.29 -7.89 -27.39
CA SER A 84 5.76 -8.98 -28.23
C SER A 84 4.69 -9.82 -27.56
N LYS A 85 4.58 -9.77 -26.23
CA LYS A 85 3.59 -10.50 -25.43
C LYS A 85 2.34 -9.67 -25.13
N VAL A 86 2.41 -8.37 -25.38
CA VAL A 86 1.26 -7.47 -25.15
C VAL A 86 0.18 -7.77 -26.19
N PRO A 87 -1.09 -7.86 -25.80
CA PRO A 87 -2.18 -7.97 -26.74
C PRO A 87 -2.15 -6.81 -27.75
N PRO A 88 -2.55 -7.05 -29.01
CA PRO A 88 -2.61 -6.00 -30.02
C PRO A 88 -3.40 -4.79 -29.52
N ALA A 89 -2.94 -3.58 -29.84
CA ALA A 89 -3.61 -2.37 -29.44
C ALA A 89 -5.07 -2.38 -29.95
N ASP A 90 -6.00 -2.18 -29.05
CA ASP A 90 -7.41 -2.02 -29.38
C ASP A 90 -7.66 -0.60 -29.87
N PHE A 91 -7.70 -0.43 -31.20
CA PHE A 91 -7.97 0.86 -31.83
C PHE A 91 -9.32 1.47 -31.44
N GLY A 92 -10.29 0.66 -31.00
CA GLY A 92 -11.56 1.13 -30.47
C GLY A 92 -11.48 1.66 -29.03
N ALA A 93 -10.37 1.46 -28.36
CA ALA A 93 -10.20 1.86 -26.97
C ALA A 93 -10.22 3.38 -26.79
N ILE A 94 -9.61 4.13 -27.70
CA ILE A 94 -9.62 5.59 -27.69
C ILE A 94 -11.04 6.12 -27.84
N ASP A 95 -11.81 5.57 -28.77
CA ASP A 95 -13.21 5.96 -28.97
C ASP A 95 -14.07 5.63 -27.76
N ARG A 96 -13.88 4.44 -27.15
CA ARG A 96 -14.57 4.07 -25.90
C ARG A 96 -14.24 5.03 -24.79
N LEU A 97 -13.00 5.45 -24.71
CA LEU A 97 -12.56 6.41 -23.71
C LEU A 97 -13.25 7.77 -23.89
N TYR A 98 -13.23 8.34 -25.09
CA TYR A 98 -13.92 9.61 -25.34
C TYR A 98 -15.41 9.51 -25.03
N ARG A 99 -16.07 8.39 -25.36
CA ARG A 99 -17.46 8.14 -24.96
C ARG A 99 -17.58 8.09 -23.44
N SER A 100 -16.71 7.37 -22.75
CA SER A 100 -16.73 7.28 -21.28
C SER A 100 -16.52 8.64 -20.61
N ILE A 101 -15.67 9.52 -21.18
CA ILE A 101 -15.51 10.90 -20.69
C ILE A 101 -16.81 11.68 -20.90
N ALA A 102 -17.40 11.60 -22.10
CA ALA A 102 -18.64 12.31 -22.42
C ALA A 102 -19.79 11.85 -21.50
N ASP A 103 -19.95 10.53 -21.31
CA ASP A 103 -20.97 9.94 -20.44
C ASP A 103 -20.76 10.34 -18.98
N PHE A 104 -19.52 10.29 -18.50
CA PHE A 104 -19.18 10.72 -17.14
C PHE A 104 -19.50 12.21 -16.94
N MET A 105 -19.14 13.08 -17.86
CA MET A 105 -19.42 14.51 -17.79
C MET A 105 -20.92 14.77 -17.84
N GLN A 106 -21.67 14.05 -18.67
CA GLN A 106 -23.13 14.17 -18.76
C GLN A 106 -23.81 13.73 -17.45
N GLN A 107 -23.41 12.60 -16.88
CA GLN A 107 -23.94 12.10 -15.62
C GLN A 107 -23.69 13.08 -14.46
N ASN A 108 -22.59 13.80 -14.50
CA ASN A 108 -22.17 14.72 -13.45
C ASN A 108 -22.52 16.20 -13.75
N ALA A 109 -23.11 16.51 -14.90
CA ALA A 109 -23.44 17.88 -15.31
C ALA A 109 -24.29 18.64 -14.29
N LYS A 110 -25.19 17.95 -13.58
CA LYS A 110 -26.06 18.52 -12.57
C LYS A 110 -25.42 18.65 -11.18
N SER A 111 -24.26 18.06 -10.95
CA SER A 111 -23.61 18.06 -9.63
C SER A 111 -22.92 19.37 -9.28
N GLY A 112 -22.69 20.26 -10.26
CA GLY A 112 -21.88 21.46 -10.12
C GLY A 112 -20.40 21.17 -9.80
N ALA A 113 -19.99 19.90 -9.81
CA ALA A 113 -18.63 19.48 -9.55
C ALA A 113 -17.72 19.90 -10.70
N ARG A 114 -16.54 20.41 -10.36
CA ARG A 114 -15.46 20.65 -11.30
C ARG A 114 -14.54 19.44 -11.31
N PHE A 115 -14.24 18.95 -12.51
CA PHE A 115 -13.36 17.79 -12.69
C PHE A 115 -12.07 18.26 -13.34
N ASN A 116 -10.94 17.96 -12.72
CA ASN A 116 -9.65 18.19 -13.35
C ASN A 116 -9.28 16.95 -14.20
N LEU A 117 -9.73 16.94 -15.43
CA LEU A 117 -9.43 15.89 -16.40
C LEU A 117 -8.04 16.06 -17.05
N ASP A 118 -7.40 17.23 -16.92
CA ASP A 118 -6.07 17.50 -17.50
C ASP A 118 -4.98 16.62 -16.87
N LYS A 119 -5.26 16.05 -15.69
CA LYS A 119 -4.38 15.06 -15.04
C LYS A 119 -4.62 13.62 -15.52
N LEU A 120 -5.56 13.40 -16.41
CA LEU A 120 -5.76 12.12 -17.07
C LEU A 120 -4.78 12.06 -18.23
N SER A 121 -3.67 11.36 -18.07
CA SER A 121 -2.82 11.05 -19.21
C SER A 121 -3.55 10.03 -20.11
N PRO A 122 -3.29 10.03 -21.41
CA PRO A 122 -3.76 8.96 -22.28
C PRO A 122 -3.39 7.57 -21.77
N ASP A 123 -2.25 7.46 -21.08
CA ASP A 123 -1.75 6.23 -20.47
C ASP A 123 -2.58 5.81 -19.23
N ASP A 124 -3.19 6.76 -18.46
CA ASP A 124 -4.16 6.41 -17.41
C ASP A 124 -5.43 5.77 -17.96
N LEU A 125 -5.69 6.05 -19.18
CA LEU A 125 -6.88 5.69 -19.93
C LEU A 125 -6.57 4.54 -20.87
N ALA A 126 -5.31 4.25 -21.09
CA ALA A 126 -4.85 3.14 -21.92
C ALA A 126 -5.09 1.79 -21.25
N LEU A 127 -6.24 1.69 -20.53
CA LEU A 127 -6.92 0.42 -20.45
C LEU A 127 -6.36 -0.53 -19.38
N ASN A 128 -7.27 -1.01 -18.58
CA ASN A 128 -7.08 -2.11 -17.64
C ASN A 128 -6.29 -3.30 -18.21
N ASP A 129 -6.32 -3.50 -19.54
CA ASP A 129 -5.74 -4.68 -20.18
C ASP A 129 -4.20 -4.68 -20.20
N ASN A 130 -3.55 -3.51 -20.09
CA ASN A 130 -2.09 -3.40 -20.11
C ASN A 130 -1.53 -2.67 -18.88
N THR A 131 -2.34 -2.52 -17.83
CA THR A 131 -1.90 -1.83 -16.62
C THR A 131 -1.46 -2.83 -15.55
N VAL A 132 -0.24 -2.66 -15.07
CA VAL A 132 0.28 -3.39 -13.90
C VAL A 132 0.19 -2.49 -12.68
N TYR A 133 -0.58 -2.89 -11.68
CA TYR A 133 -0.69 -2.18 -10.41
C TYR A 133 0.31 -2.72 -9.41
N ILE A 134 1.07 -1.81 -8.82
CA ILE A 134 2.04 -2.11 -7.79
C ILE A 134 1.64 -1.32 -6.55
N ALA A 135 1.06 -2.00 -5.57
CA ALA A 135 0.67 -1.40 -4.31
C ALA A 135 1.76 -1.67 -3.26
N PHE A 136 2.22 -0.62 -2.62
CA PHE A 136 3.29 -0.67 -1.63
C PHE A 136 2.82 -0.06 -0.31
N ASP A 137 3.11 -0.76 0.78
CA ASP A 137 2.89 -0.25 2.13
C ASP A 137 3.87 -0.93 3.11
N ASP A 138 4.14 -0.28 4.24
CA ASP A 138 4.92 -0.87 5.31
C ASP A 138 4.01 -1.32 6.47
N VAL A 139 4.43 -2.37 7.14
CA VAL A 139 3.70 -2.89 8.30
C VAL A 139 4.63 -3.01 9.51
N LEU A 140 4.22 -2.37 10.59
CA LEU A 140 4.94 -2.37 11.84
C LEU A 140 4.40 -3.46 12.76
N SER A 141 5.29 -4.32 13.27
CA SER A 141 5.01 -5.30 14.32
C SER A 141 5.76 -4.92 15.59
N LYS A 142 5.19 -5.24 16.76
CA LYS A 142 5.83 -4.93 18.04
C LYS A 142 7.17 -5.65 18.16
N MET A 143 8.24 -4.91 18.44
CA MET A 143 9.57 -5.47 18.66
C MET A 143 9.67 -6.17 20.02
N GLN A 144 10.38 -7.29 20.06
CA GLN A 144 10.76 -7.97 21.28
C GLN A 144 11.87 -7.17 21.98
N LYS A 145 11.78 -7.00 23.30
CA LYS A 145 12.88 -6.39 24.08
C LYS A 145 14.10 -7.33 24.02
N GLU A 146 15.27 -6.77 23.80
CA GLU A 146 16.53 -7.53 23.68
C GLU A 146 16.92 -8.26 24.98
N THR A 147 16.58 -7.71 26.12
CA THR A 147 16.76 -8.36 27.41
C THR A 147 15.41 -8.58 28.09
N ARG A 148 14.98 -9.84 28.20
CA ARG A 148 14.09 -10.24 29.27
C ARG A 148 14.96 -10.28 30.55
N LEU A 149 15.16 -9.16 31.18
CA LEU A 149 15.50 -9.18 32.59
C LEU A 149 14.43 -10.05 33.28
N ALA A 150 14.87 -11.09 33.97
CA ALA A 150 13.98 -11.91 34.80
C ALA A 150 13.09 -10.94 35.56
N ALA A 151 11.77 -11.11 35.46
CA ALA A 151 10.85 -10.27 36.20
C ALA A 151 11.24 -10.34 37.68
N SER A 152 11.81 -9.27 38.22
CA SER A 152 11.95 -9.12 39.64
C SER A 152 10.55 -9.31 40.23
N PRO A 153 10.37 -10.07 41.30
CA PRO A 153 9.07 -10.22 41.90
C PRO A 153 8.53 -8.81 42.16
N VAL A 154 7.38 -8.52 41.59
CA VAL A 154 6.71 -7.23 41.71
C VAL A 154 6.39 -7.06 43.19
N SER A 155 7.10 -6.16 43.86
CA SER A 155 6.65 -5.64 45.15
C SER A 155 5.43 -4.76 44.85
N ASP A 156 4.33 -5.02 45.50
CA ASP A 156 3.02 -4.39 45.38
C ASP A 156 2.98 -2.90 45.80
N SER A 157 3.97 -2.12 45.47
CA SER A 157 3.96 -0.70 45.81
C SER A 157 4.37 0.19 44.64
N CYS A 158 3.44 1.06 44.29
CA CYS A 158 3.56 2.22 43.41
C CYS A 158 3.45 1.95 41.90
N TRP A 159 2.23 1.94 41.43
CA TRP A 159 1.91 2.33 40.05
C TRP A 159 2.37 3.78 39.85
N ASN A 160 3.37 3.96 38.99
CA ASN A 160 3.86 5.28 38.65
C ASN A 160 3.42 5.56 37.21
N GLU A 161 2.34 6.36 37.00
CA GLU A 161 1.80 6.71 35.71
C GLU A 161 2.84 7.40 34.81
N GLU A 162 3.79 8.14 35.39
CA GLU A 162 4.88 8.77 34.63
C GLU A 162 5.85 7.75 34.02
N ALA A 163 6.14 6.64 34.71
CA ALA A 163 6.99 5.57 34.20
C ALA A 163 6.31 4.77 33.07
N GLU A 164 4.96 4.70 33.04
CA GLU A 164 4.21 4.11 31.94
C GLU A 164 4.19 5.00 30.70
N LEU A 165 4.13 6.33 30.85
CA LEU A 165 4.22 7.29 29.78
C LEU A 165 5.61 7.30 29.13
N GLU A 166 6.69 7.30 29.93
CA GLU A 166 8.06 7.16 29.42
C GLU A 166 8.33 5.82 28.71
N ASN A 167 7.70 4.73 29.17
CA ASN A 167 7.81 3.43 28.51
C ASN A 167 6.96 3.30 27.24
N ARG A 168 5.90 4.13 27.06
CA ARG A 168 5.15 4.20 25.79
C ARG A 168 5.96 4.80 24.64
N ASP A 169 6.77 5.79 24.92
CA ASP A 169 7.61 6.46 23.90
C ASP A 169 8.83 5.61 23.45
N LYS A 170 9.16 4.55 24.18
CA LYS A 170 10.28 3.64 23.86
C LYS A 170 9.87 2.32 23.20
N ARG A 171 8.64 2.21 22.68
CA ARG A 171 8.22 1.00 21.96
C ARG A 171 8.92 0.91 20.62
N ALA A 172 9.89 0.03 20.51
CA ALA A 172 10.51 -0.30 19.25
C ALA A 172 9.56 -1.19 18.41
N PHE A 173 9.58 -0.97 17.10
CA PHE A 173 8.81 -1.75 16.14
C PHE A 173 9.74 -2.36 15.10
N VAL A 174 9.34 -3.52 14.62
CA VAL A 174 9.92 -4.16 13.43
C VAL A 174 9.10 -3.76 12.23
N SER A 175 9.74 -3.21 11.20
CA SER A 175 9.09 -2.91 9.92
C SER A 175 9.29 -4.05 8.93
N ASN A 176 8.22 -4.41 8.22
CA ASN A 176 8.26 -5.26 7.04
C ASN A 176 7.67 -4.47 5.88
N ASN A 177 8.40 -4.41 4.78
CA ASN A 177 7.93 -3.78 3.55
C ASN A 177 7.19 -4.83 2.73
N CYS A 178 5.91 -4.58 2.48
CA CYS A 178 5.05 -5.46 1.72
C CYS A 178 4.63 -4.80 0.41
N LEU A 179 4.67 -5.59 -0.65
CA LEU A 179 4.31 -5.15 -1.98
C LEU A 179 3.42 -6.20 -2.62
N ARG A 180 2.39 -5.74 -3.33
CA ARG A 180 1.53 -6.58 -4.14
C ARG A 180 1.52 -6.08 -5.57
N ILE A 181 1.70 -7.00 -6.50
CA ILE A 181 1.65 -6.76 -7.94
C ILE A 181 0.43 -7.46 -8.50
N ASP A 182 -0.43 -6.70 -9.18
CA ASP A 182 -1.55 -7.22 -9.95
C ASP A 182 -1.33 -6.87 -11.42
N ALA A 183 -1.10 -7.88 -12.23
CA ALA A 183 -0.93 -7.77 -13.67
C ALA A 183 -2.09 -8.45 -14.41
N PRO A 184 -2.41 -7.99 -15.63
CA PRO A 184 -3.51 -8.55 -16.42
C PRO A 184 -3.36 -10.06 -16.66
N GLY A 185 -4.43 -10.82 -16.43
CA GLY A 185 -4.44 -12.27 -16.64
C GLY A 185 -3.60 -13.10 -15.68
N LEU A 186 -2.93 -12.46 -14.71
CA LEU A 186 -2.05 -13.13 -13.75
C LEU A 186 -2.61 -13.04 -12.33
N ALA A 187 -2.37 -14.07 -11.54
CA ALA A 187 -2.67 -14.07 -10.12
C ALA A 187 -1.84 -12.99 -9.40
N SER A 188 -2.42 -12.42 -8.34
CA SER A 188 -1.71 -11.44 -7.51
C SER A 188 -0.41 -12.01 -6.98
N TYR A 189 0.67 -11.24 -7.10
CA TYR A 189 1.98 -11.63 -6.62
C TYR A 189 2.40 -10.77 -5.42
N PHE A 190 2.88 -11.41 -4.38
CA PHE A 190 3.26 -10.76 -3.13
C PHE A 190 4.78 -10.78 -2.97
N ILE A 191 5.31 -9.67 -2.47
CA ILE A 191 6.72 -9.51 -2.13
C ILE A 191 6.82 -8.98 -0.71
N THR A 192 7.76 -9.51 0.06
CA THR A 192 8.17 -8.95 1.35
C THR A 192 9.69 -8.81 1.38
N ALA A 193 10.16 -7.70 1.97
CA ALA A 193 11.59 -7.44 2.06
C ALA A 193 11.91 -6.56 3.29
N PRO A 194 13.18 -6.57 3.76
CA PRO A 194 13.58 -5.75 4.90
C PRO A 194 13.57 -4.26 4.61
N THR A 195 13.76 -3.86 3.35
CA THR A 195 13.75 -2.44 2.93
C THR A 195 12.90 -2.25 1.67
N ALA A 196 12.41 -1.02 1.46
CA ALA A 196 11.67 -0.64 0.27
C ALA A 196 12.51 -0.85 -1.01
N GLU A 197 13.80 -0.55 -0.96
CA GLU A 197 14.71 -0.71 -2.10
C GLU A 197 14.84 -2.16 -2.52
N VAL A 198 15.00 -3.09 -1.57
CA VAL A 198 15.06 -4.54 -1.87
C VAL A 198 13.72 -5.02 -2.42
N ALA A 199 12.59 -4.57 -1.85
CA ALA A 199 11.26 -4.93 -2.36
C ALA A 199 11.07 -4.49 -3.81
N LEU A 200 11.51 -3.28 -4.15
CA LEU A 200 11.42 -2.73 -5.52
C LEU A 200 12.36 -3.45 -6.51
N LYS A 201 13.56 -3.87 -6.08
CA LYS A 201 14.44 -4.72 -6.89
C LYS A 201 13.80 -6.08 -7.20
N HIS A 202 13.17 -6.70 -6.20
CA HIS A 202 12.42 -7.94 -6.40
C HIS A 202 11.19 -7.73 -7.30
N ALA A 203 10.51 -6.57 -7.19
CA ALA A 203 9.41 -6.23 -8.09
C ALA A 203 9.91 -6.10 -9.53
N LEU A 204 11.03 -5.43 -9.76
CA LEU A 204 11.62 -5.32 -11.10
C LEU A 204 12.04 -6.71 -11.65
N ALA A 205 12.62 -7.57 -10.81
CA ALA A 205 12.93 -8.93 -11.19
C ALA A 205 11.66 -9.73 -11.57
N TYR A 206 10.57 -9.59 -10.80
CA TYR A 206 9.28 -10.20 -11.15
C TYR A 206 8.76 -9.70 -12.51
N LEU A 207 8.81 -8.39 -12.75
CA LEU A 207 8.38 -7.82 -14.03
C LEU A 207 9.22 -8.32 -15.19
N GLY A 208 10.54 -8.38 -15.02
CA GLY A 208 11.47 -8.92 -16.04
C GLY A 208 11.22 -10.39 -16.37
N ALA A 209 11.12 -11.23 -15.34
CA ALA A 209 10.89 -12.67 -15.50
C ALA A 209 9.56 -13.00 -16.20
N ASN A 210 8.56 -12.09 -16.14
CA ASN A 210 7.22 -12.32 -16.68
C ASN A 210 6.90 -11.45 -17.91
N TYR A 211 7.90 -10.82 -18.51
CA TYR A 211 7.72 -9.98 -19.71
C TYR A 211 6.74 -8.83 -19.52
N LEU A 212 6.78 -8.17 -18.35
CA LEU A 212 5.90 -7.04 -17.98
C LEU A 212 6.65 -5.69 -18.02
N LEU A 213 7.71 -5.57 -18.84
CA LEU A 213 8.58 -4.38 -18.88
C LEU A 213 8.04 -3.31 -19.83
N ASP A 214 7.99 -3.60 -21.11
CA ASP A 214 7.51 -2.66 -22.16
C ASP A 214 6.17 -3.10 -22.72
N GLY A 215 5.38 -2.14 -23.18
CA GLY A 215 4.00 -2.35 -23.58
C GLY A 215 3.01 -2.40 -22.41
N TYR A 216 3.49 -2.42 -21.18
CA TYR A 216 2.70 -2.30 -19.96
C TYR A 216 2.92 -0.93 -19.30
N TYR A 217 1.85 -0.44 -18.67
CA TYR A 217 1.87 0.80 -17.91
C TYR A 217 1.88 0.51 -16.41
N LEU A 218 2.92 0.97 -15.72
CA LEU A 218 3.08 0.69 -14.29
C LEU A 218 2.37 1.77 -13.46
N VAL A 219 1.51 1.37 -12.56
CA VAL A 219 0.82 2.28 -11.63
C VAL A 219 1.19 1.89 -10.19
N PHE A 220 1.95 2.77 -9.54
CA PHE A 220 2.28 2.63 -8.13
C PHE A 220 1.24 3.34 -7.27
N LEU A 221 0.62 2.58 -6.37
CA LEU A 221 -0.32 3.09 -5.37
C LEU A 221 0.41 3.16 -4.02
N THR A 222 0.60 4.37 -3.49
CA THR A 222 1.44 4.61 -2.30
C THR A 222 0.80 5.60 -1.33
N ASP A 223 1.25 5.60 -0.08
CA ASP A 223 0.89 6.59 0.94
C ASP A 223 1.51 7.98 0.70
N GLY A 224 2.40 8.07 -0.26
CA GLY A 224 3.09 9.30 -0.63
C GLY A 224 4.36 9.58 0.19
N ALA A 225 4.96 8.60 0.85
CA ALA A 225 6.24 8.77 1.55
C ALA A 225 7.36 9.18 0.59
N LYS A 226 8.09 10.26 0.92
CA LYS A 226 9.16 10.79 0.06
C LYS A 226 10.29 9.79 -0.21
N SER A 227 10.66 9.00 0.79
CA SER A 227 11.70 7.98 0.68
C SER A 227 11.31 6.91 -0.34
N LEU A 228 10.06 6.44 -0.27
CA LEU A 228 9.53 5.46 -1.22
C LEU A 228 9.50 6.01 -2.65
N HIS A 229 9.04 7.25 -2.84
CA HIS A 229 9.02 7.86 -4.17
C HIS A 229 10.42 7.98 -4.79
N LYS A 230 11.43 8.39 -3.99
CA LYS A 230 12.82 8.43 -4.45
C LYS A 230 13.34 7.04 -4.83
N ALA A 231 12.99 6.02 -4.06
CA ALA A 231 13.38 4.65 -4.36
C ALA A 231 12.70 4.15 -5.66
N ILE A 232 11.41 4.45 -5.86
CA ILE A 232 10.70 4.12 -7.11
C ILE A 232 11.33 4.86 -8.29
N GLU A 233 11.55 6.17 -8.17
CA GLU A 233 12.18 6.98 -9.22
C GLU A 233 13.58 6.44 -9.59
N ALA A 234 14.40 6.10 -8.60
CA ALA A 234 15.74 5.57 -8.83
C ALA A 234 15.70 4.23 -9.57
N GLN A 235 14.77 3.33 -9.21
CA GLN A 235 14.70 1.98 -9.75
C GLN A 235 13.94 1.90 -11.07
N PHE A 236 12.91 2.76 -11.26
CA PHE A 236 11.98 2.68 -12.39
C PHE A 236 12.06 3.86 -13.36
N LYS A 237 13.10 4.70 -13.31
CA LYS A 237 13.29 5.87 -14.20
C LYS A 237 13.30 5.53 -15.70
N HIS A 238 13.56 4.28 -16.07
CA HIS A 238 13.60 3.81 -17.45
C HIS A 238 12.26 3.27 -17.96
N PHE A 239 11.24 3.26 -17.09
CA PHE A 239 9.91 2.74 -17.37
C PHE A 239 8.86 3.85 -17.47
N LYS A 240 7.80 3.58 -18.19
CA LYS A 240 6.60 4.40 -18.11
C LYS A 240 5.82 4.02 -16.86
N TYR A 241 5.77 4.92 -15.89
CA TYR A 241 5.02 4.68 -14.65
C TYR A 241 4.32 5.93 -14.17
N ARG A 242 3.33 5.73 -13.31
CA ARG A 242 2.66 6.78 -12.55
C ARG A 242 2.62 6.46 -11.07
N LEU A 243 2.85 7.49 -10.28
CA LEU A 243 2.62 7.46 -8.84
C LEU A 243 1.23 8.02 -8.55
N ILE A 244 0.41 7.28 -7.85
CA ILE A 244 -0.92 7.73 -7.40
C ILE A 244 -0.96 7.65 -5.89
N LEU A 245 -1.36 8.76 -5.27
CA LEU A 245 -1.56 8.83 -3.84
C LEU A 245 -2.80 8.00 -3.46
N ASP A 246 -2.65 7.16 -2.45
CA ASP A 246 -3.74 6.34 -1.96
C ASP A 246 -4.92 7.17 -1.47
N TRP A 247 -6.11 6.84 -1.98
CA TRP A 247 -7.34 7.55 -1.63
C TRP A 247 -7.69 7.45 -0.14
N HIS A 248 -7.51 6.29 0.48
CA HIS A 248 -7.81 6.13 1.90
C HIS A 248 -6.86 6.93 2.78
N HIS A 249 -5.58 7.03 2.40
CA HIS A 249 -4.62 7.88 3.09
C HIS A 249 -4.97 9.37 2.98
N ILE A 250 -5.48 9.82 1.82
CA ILE A 250 -6.00 11.20 1.67
C ILE A 250 -7.15 11.43 2.64
N VAL A 251 -8.16 10.56 2.63
CA VAL A 251 -9.33 10.69 3.51
C VAL A 251 -8.93 10.68 4.98
N LYS A 252 -8.06 9.75 5.39
CA LYS A 252 -7.54 9.64 6.76
C LYS A 252 -6.81 10.91 7.19
N ASN A 253 -5.95 11.46 6.33
CA ASN A 253 -5.25 12.71 6.60
C ASN A 253 -6.20 13.90 6.70
N CYS A 254 -7.22 14.01 5.84
CA CYS A 254 -8.25 15.04 5.95
C CYS A 254 -8.98 14.97 7.30
N VAL A 255 -9.37 13.78 7.76
CA VAL A 255 -9.98 13.58 9.08
C VAL A 255 -9.07 14.07 10.19
N GLN A 256 -7.81 13.68 10.17
CA GLN A 256 -6.83 14.03 11.20
C GLN A 256 -6.57 15.55 11.24
N PHE A 257 -6.25 16.15 10.09
CA PHE A 257 -5.95 17.58 10.02
C PHE A 257 -7.15 18.44 10.41
N ILE A 258 -8.35 18.16 9.91
CA ILE A 258 -9.56 18.92 10.27
C ILE A 258 -9.85 18.80 11.77
N SER A 259 -9.73 17.61 12.33
CA SER A 259 -9.92 17.39 13.76
C SER A 259 -8.95 18.21 14.62
N GLN A 260 -7.70 18.34 14.17
CA GLN A 260 -6.63 19.03 14.91
C GLN A 260 -6.62 20.54 14.68
N SER A 261 -7.02 21.01 13.49
CA SER A 261 -6.87 22.42 13.09
C SER A 261 -8.14 23.26 13.26
N ILE A 262 -9.33 22.65 13.26
CA ILE A 262 -10.62 23.37 13.22
C ILE A 262 -11.41 23.13 14.50
N SER A 263 -12.04 24.21 15.03
CA SER A 263 -13.03 24.16 16.11
C SER A 263 -14.39 23.73 15.55
N GLY A 264 -15.23 23.17 16.40
CA GLY A 264 -16.61 22.78 16.06
C GLY A 264 -16.97 21.38 16.55
N THR A 265 -18.23 21.05 16.45
CA THR A 265 -18.79 19.74 16.79
C THR A 265 -18.34 18.65 15.80
N LEU A 266 -18.54 17.39 16.15
CA LEU A 266 -18.26 16.29 15.23
C LEU A 266 -19.07 16.35 13.94
N VAL A 267 -20.32 16.83 14.00
CA VAL A 267 -21.21 16.94 12.83
C VAL A 267 -20.68 18.01 11.87
N GLU A 268 -20.33 19.19 12.40
CA GLU A 268 -19.78 20.31 11.61
C GLU A 268 -18.45 19.93 10.95
N LYS A 269 -17.53 19.34 11.71
CA LYS A 269 -16.26 18.86 11.17
C LYS A 269 -16.45 17.76 10.10
N ARG A 270 -17.45 16.89 10.26
CA ARG A 270 -17.80 15.90 9.26
C ARG A 270 -18.33 16.56 7.99
N GLY A 271 -19.16 17.60 8.09
CA GLY A 271 -19.65 18.37 6.95
C GLY A 271 -18.49 18.99 6.16
N LEU A 272 -17.59 19.71 6.84
CA LEU A 272 -16.40 20.31 6.23
C LEU A 272 -15.50 19.26 5.57
N ARG A 273 -15.24 18.15 6.29
CA ARG A 273 -14.48 17.02 5.72
C ARG A 273 -15.11 16.49 4.44
N ASN A 274 -16.42 16.25 4.45
CA ASN A 274 -17.11 15.70 3.28
C ASN A 274 -17.01 16.65 2.09
N LYS A 275 -17.08 17.96 2.31
CA LYS A 275 -16.87 18.98 1.26
C LYS A 275 -15.45 18.89 0.69
N ILE A 276 -14.43 18.90 1.54
CA ILE A 276 -13.02 18.82 1.10
C ILE A 276 -12.73 17.50 0.38
N VAL A 277 -13.16 16.37 0.97
CA VAL A 277 -12.99 15.05 0.38
C VAL A 277 -13.74 14.93 -0.95
N GLY A 278 -14.95 15.51 -1.06
CA GLY A 278 -15.69 15.57 -2.33
C GLY A 278 -14.94 16.33 -3.43
N LEU A 279 -14.34 17.47 -3.10
CA LEU A 279 -13.52 18.22 -4.05
C LEU A 279 -12.26 17.41 -4.47
N LEU A 280 -11.57 16.80 -3.52
CA LEU A 280 -10.41 15.95 -3.79
C LEU A 280 -10.77 14.70 -4.61
N TRP A 281 -11.97 14.16 -4.43
CA TRP A 281 -12.48 13.05 -5.22
C TRP A 281 -12.53 13.36 -6.72
N HIS A 282 -12.84 14.60 -7.05
CA HIS A 282 -12.86 15.12 -8.41
C HIS A 282 -11.54 15.77 -8.86
N CYS A 283 -10.51 15.72 -8.03
CA CYS A 283 -9.23 16.38 -8.25
C CYS A 283 -9.34 17.93 -8.37
N ASP A 284 -10.37 18.53 -7.77
CA ASP A 284 -10.53 20.00 -7.71
C ASP A 284 -9.70 20.58 -6.55
N ILE A 285 -8.37 20.50 -6.71
CA ILE A 285 -7.41 20.91 -5.69
C ILE A 285 -7.42 22.42 -5.49
N ALA A 286 -7.63 23.16 -6.58
CA ALA A 286 -7.72 24.62 -6.52
C ALA A 286 -8.84 25.08 -5.58
N SER A 287 -10.03 24.47 -5.68
CA SER A 287 -11.15 24.78 -4.78
C SER A 287 -10.86 24.37 -3.34
N VAL A 288 -10.16 23.27 -3.11
CA VAL A 288 -9.71 22.86 -1.75
C VAL A 288 -8.76 23.89 -1.17
N LEU A 289 -7.74 24.31 -1.91
CA LEU A 289 -6.75 25.29 -1.45
C LEU A 289 -7.40 26.66 -1.21
N ASN A 290 -8.34 27.07 -2.06
CA ASN A 290 -9.12 28.31 -1.87
C ASN A 290 -9.98 28.26 -0.59
N LEU A 291 -10.65 27.14 -0.34
CA LEU A 291 -11.42 26.94 0.89
C LEU A 291 -10.52 26.96 2.14
N LEU A 292 -9.38 26.28 2.10
CA LEU A 292 -8.44 26.27 3.22
C LEU A 292 -7.80 27.65 3.48
N ALA A 293 -7.55 28.43 2.42
CA ALA A 293 -7.08 29.81 2.53
C ALA A 293 -8.16 30.71 3.16
N ALA A 294 -9.40 30.62 2.70
CA ALA A 294 -10.52 31.36 3.31
C ALA A 294 -10.71 31.03 4.81
N ILE A 295 -10.53 29.76 5.19
CA ILE A 295 -10.54 29.35 6.62
C ILE A 295 -9.35 29.98 7.36
N LYS A 296 -8.16 29.98 6.78
CA LYS A 296 -6.98 30.58 7.40
C LYS A 296 -7.14 32.07 7.62
N ASP A 297 -7.66 32.78 6.63
CA ASP A 297 -7.84 34.23 6.63
C ASP A 297 -9.11 34.67 7.38
N GLN A 298 -9.95 33.71 7.79
CA GLN A 298 -11.24 33.94 8.49
C GLN A 298 -12.20 34.84 7.69
N ASP A 299 -12.21 34.68 6.36
CA ASP A 299 -13.13 35.41 5.47
C ASP A 299 -14.50 34.73 5.48
N ASP A 300 -15.37 35.22 6.38
CA ASP A 300 -16.70 34.66 6.64
C ASP A 300 -17.60 34.71 5.39
N GLN A 301 -17.52 35.80 4.61
CA GLN A 301 -18.34 35.96 3.42
C GLN A 301 -17.95 35.00 2.31
N LEU A 302 -16.63 34.83 2.09
CA LEU A 302 -16.10 33.85 1.14
C LEU A 302 -16.42 32.45 1.61
N LEU A 303 -16.28 32.14 2.91
CA LEU A 303 -16.61 30.84 3.48
C LEU A 303 -18.07 30.45 3.29
N LEU A 304 -19.02 31.39 3.51
CA LEU A 304 -20.44 31.16 3.25
C LEU A 304 -20.66 30.80 1.77
N THR A 305 -20.07 31.56 0.85
CA THR A 305 -20.21 31.34 -0.58
C THR A 305 -19.62 29.95 -1.00
N LEU A 306 -18.46 29.58 -0.46
CA LEU A 306 -17.79 28.33 -0.81
C LEU A 306 -18.46 27.09 -0.20
N LEU A 307 -18.98 27.22 1.04
CA LEU A 307 -19.59 26.10 1.75
C LEU A 307 -21.06 25.88 1.37
N TYR A 308 -21.80 26.96 1.08
CA TYR A 308 -23.24 26.96 0.84
C TYR A 308 -23.64 27.65 -0.48
N PRO A 309 -23.12 27.21 -1.62
CA PRO A 309 -23.33 27.90 -2.91
C PRO A 309 -24.79 27.95 -3.39
N ALA A 310 -25.63 27.01 -2.98
CA ALA A 310 -27.05 26.96 -3.36
C ALA A 310 -27.90 27.97 -2.58
N GLU A 311 -27.41 28.50 -1.45
CA GLU A 311 -28.10 29.42 -0.55
C GLU A 311 -27.59 30.85 -0.70
N SER A 312 -26.70 31.10 -1.69
CA SER A 312 -26.05 32.38 -1.93
C SER A 312 -27.00 33.50 -2.51
N ASN A 313 -28.30 33.25 -2.54
CA ASN A 313 -29.28 34.34 -2.75
C ASN A 313 -29.26 35.28 -1.56
N ALA A 314 -29.31 36.59 -1.83
CA ALA A 314 -29.07 37.66 -0.86
C ALA A 314 -29.92 37.59 0.45
N ASP A 315 -31.07 36.91 0.42
CA ASP A 315 -31.96 36.74 1.57
C ASP A 315 -31.54 35.61 2.54
N SER A 316 -30.82 34.59 2.06
CA SER A 316 -30.36 33.50 2.90
C SER A 316 -29.02 33.80 3.60
N LEU A 317 -28.19 34.66 3.02
CA LEU A 317 -26.94 35.16 3.64
C LEU A 317 -27.20 36.03 4.87
N ASN A 318 -28.41 36.54 5.04
CA ASN A 318 -28.81 37.36 6.18
C ASN A 318 -29.14 36.57 7.45
N LYS A 319 -29.00 35.23 7.46
CA LYS A 319 -29.17 34.35 8.63
C LYS A 319 -27.92 33.57 8.95
N PRO A 320 -26.79 34.20 9.31
CA PRO A 320 -25.51 33.52 9.57
C PRO A 320 -25.58 32.54 10.75
N GLU A 321 -26.56 32.67 11.64
CA GLU A 321 -26.73 31.78 12.81
C GLU A 321 -27.08 30.32 12.45
N GLN A 322 -27.47 30.06 11.19
CA GLN A 322 -27.82 28.69 10.70
C GLN A 322 -26.69 27.97 10.03
N HIS A 323 -25.55 28.62 9.78
CA HIS A 323 -24.46 28.09 9.00
C HIS A 323 -23.19 27.88 9.83
N PHE A 324 -22.58 26.73 9.72
CA PHE A 324 -21.28 26.48 10.33
C PHE A 324 -20.16 27.22 9.57
N ILE A 325 -19.53 28.18 10.24
CA ILE A 325 -18.34 28.86 9.75
C ILE A 325 -17.12 28.29 10.47
N PRO A 326 -16.20 27.56 9.77
CA PRO A 326 -15.04 26.96 10.40
C PRO A 326 -14.14 27.99 11.06
N ARG A 327 -13.75 27.75 12.32
CA ARG A 327 -12.80 28.60 13.07
C ARG A 327 -11.52 27.86 13.31
N VAL A 328 -10.40 28.54 13.13
CA VAL A 328 -9.07 27.97 13.34
C VAL A 328 -8.85 27.71 14.83
N LYS A 329 -8.60 26.44 15.19
CA LYS A 329 -8.19 26.00 16.52
C LYS A 329 -6.66 25.98 16.66
N ASN A 330 -5.99 25.55 15.58
CA ASN A 330 -4.54 25.42 15.55
C ASN A 330 -4.03 25.82 14.15
N ALA A 331 -3.48 27.02 14.06
CA ALA A 331 -3.00 27.60 12.80
C ALA A 331 -1.84 26.78 12.19
N LYS A 332 -0.91 26.29 13.03
CA LYS A 332 0.19 25.44 12.57
C LYS A 332 -0.31 24.16 11.90
N LYS A 333 -1.32 23.50 12.48
CA LYS A 333 -1.91 22.29 11.88
C LYS A 333 -2.66 22.57 10.60
N LEU A 334 -3.29 23.74 10.49
CA LEU A 334 -3.92 24.15 9.23
C LEU A 334 -2.86 24.42 8.13
N GLU A 335 -1.75 25.06 8.47
CA GLU A 335 -0.65 25.26 7.53
C GLU A 335 0.00 23.94 7.10
N GLU A 336 0.17 23.00 8.03
CA GLU A 336 0.63 21.64 7.72
C GLU A 336 -0.31 20.95 6.73
N PHE A 337 -1.64 21.12 6.88
CA PHE A 337 -2.65 20.58 5.97
C PHE A 337 -2.58 21.20 4.58
N ILE A 338 -2.55 22.53 4.49
CA ILE A 338 -2.38 23.25 3.21
C ILE A 338 -1.10 22.75 2.52
N GLY A 339 0.01 22.72 3.27
CA GLY A 339 1.28 22.23 2.76
C GLY A 339 1.26 20.75 2.35
N TYR A 340 0.47 19.91 3.02
CA TYR A 340 0.27 18.52 2.61
C TYR A 340 -0.41 18.45 1.23
N ILE A 341 -1.54 19.13 1.05
CA ILE A 341 -2.28 19.17 -0.22
C ILE A 341 -1.38 19.68 -1.34
N THR A 342 -0.73 20.84 -1.15
CA THR A 342 0.13 21.46 -2.16
C THR A 342 1.29 20.54 -2.59
N ARG A 343 1.98 19.94 -1.61
CA ARG A 343 3.12 19.05 -1.93
C ARG A 343 2.70 17.75 -2.60
N LYS A 344 1.47 17.27 -2.37
CA LYS A 344 1.00 15.99 -2.90
C LYS A 344 0.10 16.14 -4.14
N GLU A 345 -0.16 17.37 -4.56
CA GLU A 345 -1.01 17.68 -5.71
C GLU A 345 -0.66 16.86 -6.96
N HIS A 346 0.63 16.74 -7.28
CA HIS A 346 1.13 16.02 -8.45
C HIS A 346 0.87 14.50 -8.41
N LEU A 347 0.59 13.95 -7.23
CA LEU A 347 0.28 12.53 -7.00
C LEU A 347 -1.23 12.25 -6.95
N MET A 348 -2.05 13.30 -6.86
CA MET A 348 -3.49 13.16 -6.79
C MET A 348 -4.06 12.96 -8.21
N ALA A 349 -5.01 12.06 -8.32
CA ALA A 349 -5.70 11.74 -9.56
C ALA A 349 -7.17 12.18 -9.47
N CYS A 350 -7.87 12.22 -10.60
CA CYS A 350 -9.34 12.32 -10.60
C CYS A 350 -9.92 10.94 -10.20
N TYR A 351 -10.05 10.72 -8.89
CA TYR A 351 -10.48 9.42 -8.34
C TYR A 351 -11.89 9.03 -8.77
N SER A 352 -12.79 10.01 -8.90
CA SER A 352 -14.15 9.80 -9.40
C SER A 352 -14.16 9.19 -10.81
N PHE A 353 -13.34 9.74 -11.70
CA PHE A 353 -13.26 9.23 -13.07
C PHE A 353 -12.53 7.89 -13.14
N ARG A 354 -11.43 7.72 -12.37
CA ARG A 354 -10.76 6.41 -12.24
C ARG A 354 -11.73 5.34 -11.75
N SER A 355 -12.51 5.67 -10.71
CA SER A 355 -13.54 4.77 -10.17
C SER A 355 -14.63 4.45 -11.22
N TYR A 356 -15.06 5.45 -11.99
CA TYR A 356 -16.02 5.26 -13.08
C TYR A 356 -15.51 4.30 -14.14
N LEU A 357 -14.22 4.35 -14.46
CA LEU A 357 -13.57 3.41 -15.39
C LEU A 357 -13.21 2.06 -14.77
N GLY A 358 -13.51 1.82 -13.51
CA GLY A 358 -13.09 0.60 -12.79
C GLY A 358 -11.58 0.51 -12.51
N LEU A 359 -10.85 1.64 -12.63
CA LEU A 359 -9.42 1.69 -12.32
C LEU A 359 -9.17 1.74 -10.82
N LYS A 360 -8.09 1.15 -10.36
CA LYS A 360 -7.74 1.15 -8.94
C LYS A 360 -7.38 2.56 -8.46
N ILE A 361 -7.89 2.92 -7.29
CA ILE A 361 -7.76 4.25 -6.69
C ILE A 361 -7.07 4.24 -5.32
N SER A 362 -6.85 3.06 -4.77
CA SER A 362 -6.30 2.93 -3.42
C SER A 362 -5.35 1.75 -3.29
N SER A 363 -4.50 1.82 -2.28
CA SER A 363 -3.62 0.73 -1.84
C SER A 363 -4.33 -0.30 -0.94
N ASN A 364 -5.67 -0.40 -0.94
CA ASN A 364 -6.39 -1.45 -0.23
C ASN A 364 -5.80 -2.83 -0.49
N MET A 365 -5.24 -3.01 -1.67
CA MET A 365 -4.50 -4.20 -2.06
C MET A 365 -3.23 -4.39 -1.22
N ALA A 366 -2.49 -3.30 -0.91
CA ALA A 366 -1.32 -3.36 -0.04
C ALA A 366 -1.74 -3.54 1.42
N GLU A 367 -2.80 -2.86 1.88
CA GLU A 367 -3.35 -3.09 3.23
C GLU A 367 -3.78 -4.55 3.40
N LYS A 368 -4.45 -5.12 2.40
CA LYS A 368 -4.80 -6.55 2.40
C LYS A 368 -3.56 -7.44 2.36
N ALA A 369 -2.54 -7.08 1.59
CA ALA A 369 -1.26 -7.80 1.59
C ALA A 369 -0.59 -7.74 2.96
N ASN A 370 -0.53 -6.56 3.59
CA ASN A 370 -0.01 -6.37 4.93
C ASN A 370 -0.75 -7.24 5.96
N ASP A 371 -2.08 -7.29 5.86
CA ASP A 371 -2.89 -8.14 6.74
C ASP A 371 -2.56 -9.61 6.52
N LEU A 372 -2.56 -10.08 5.29
CA LEU A 372 -2.32 -11.48 4.93
C LEU A 372 -0.90 -11.95 5.24
N LEU A 373 0.12 -11.10 4.97
CA LEU A 373 1.52 -11.49 5.11
C LEU A 373 2.05 -11.33 6.54
N VAL A 374 1.56 -10.33 7.27
CA VAL A 374 2.13 -9.95 8.56
C VAL A 374 1.08 -9.83 9.67
N ALA A 375 0.04 -9.01 9.48
CA ALA A 375 -0.78 -8.58 10.60
C ALA A 375 -1.60 -9.71 11.22
N GLN A 376 -2.23 -10.55 10.40
CA GLN A 376 -3.01 -11.70 10.89
C GLN A 376 -2.24 -12.58 11.86
N ARG A 377 -0.96 -12.80 11.60
CA ARG A 377 -0.13 -13.66 12.42
C ARG A 377 0.64 -12.92 13.49
N GLN A 378 1.07 -11.70 13.22
CA GLN A 378 2.03 -11.00 14.04
C GLN A 378 1.45 -9.92 14.95
N LYS A 379 0.24 -9.36 14.63
CA LYS A 379 -0.35 -8.28 15.42
C LYS A 379 -1.44 -8.72 16.39
N HIS A 380 -2.22 -9.73 16.06
CA HIS A 380 -3.49 -10.02 16.76
C HIS A 380 -3.37 -10.71 18.12
N ASN A 381 -2.21 -11.24 18.52
CA ASN A 381 -2.10 -12.03 19.74
C ASN A 381 -1.16 -11.42 20.79
N GLY A 382 -0.94 -10.10 20.77
CA GLY A 382 -0.07 -9.42 21.75
C GLY A 382 1.40 -9.84 21.70
N MET A 383 1.81 -10.55 20.64
CA MET A 383 3.17 -11.05 20.47
C MET A 383 4.15 -9.93 20.14
N SER A 384 5.40 -10.15 20.49
CA SER A 384 6.53 -9.31 20.10
C SER A 384 7.54 -10.15 19.33
N TRP A 385 8.24 -9.54 18.40
CA TRP A 385 9.05 -10.22 17.40
C TRP A 385 10.47 -9.68 17.36
N SER A 386 11.46 -10.55 17.16
CA SER A 386 12.77 -10.12 16.67
C SER A 386 12.65 -9.71 15.19
N GLN A 387 13.60 -8.89 14.70
CA GLN A 387 13.62 -8.50 13.29
C GLN A 387 13.65 -9.73 12.38
N SER A 388 14.56 -10.67 12.63
CA SER A 388 14.69 -11.91 11.86
C SER A 388 13.46 -12.83 11.95
N GLY A 389 12.83 -12.90 13.12
CA GLY A 389 11.62 -13.72 13.31
C GLY A 389 10.41 -13.16 12.57
N SER A 390 10.23 -11.83 12.62
CA SER A 390 9.14 -11.17 11.91
C SER A 390 9.31 -11.27 10.38
N SER A 391 10.48 -10.88 9.86
CA SER A 391 10.76 -10.93 8.42
C SER A 391 10.78 -12.36 7.89
N GLY A 392 11.31 -13.32 8.69
CA GLY A 392 11.32 -14.72 8.30
C GLY A 392 9.92 -15.30 8.14
N LEU A 393 9.03 -15.04 9.10
CA LEU A 393 7.65 -15.51 9.01
C LEU A 393 6.90 -14.83 7.84
N ALA A 394 7.15 -13.55 7.59
CA ALA A 394 6.59 -12.86 6.44
C ALA A 394 7.06 -13.48 5.11
N THR A 395 8.35 -13.87 5.00
CA THR A 395 8.89 -14.57 3.84
C THR A 395 8.21 -15.93 3.61
N ILE A 396 8.07 -16.74 4.65
CA ILE A 396 7.41 -18.05 4.55
C ILE A 396 5.95 -17.88 4.11
N THR A 397 5.26 -16.89 4.69
CA THR A 397 3.87 -16.57 4.33
C THR A 397 3.77 -16.11 2.88
N CYS A 398 4.75 -15.32 2.41
CA CYS A 398 4.84 -14.88 1.02
C CYS A 398 4.96 -16.06 0.06
N PHE A 399 5.86 -17.03 0.35
CA PHE A 399 5.98 -18.27 -0.43
C PHE A 399 4.67 -19.06 -0.49
N GLN A 400 3.94 -19.14 0.64
CA GLN A 400 2.65 -19.80 0.66
C GLN A 400 1.62 -19.06 -0.22
N ARG A 401 1.54 -17.73 -0.10
CA ARG A 401 0.56 -16.94 -0.85
C ARG A 401 0.81 -16.91 -2.34
N ASN A 402 2.06 -16.98 -2.75
CA ASN A 402 2.47 -17.09 -4.15
C ASN A 402 2.40 -18.53 -4.69
N ASN A 403 1.99 -19.51 -3.87
CA ASN A 403 2.01 -20.95 -4.20
C ASN A 403 3.42 -21.45 -4.56
N ASP A 404 4.47 -20.89 -3.95
CA ASP A 404 5.86 -21.28 -4.15
C ASP A 404 6.36 -22.25 -3.07
N LEU A 405 5.58 -22.42 -1.99
CA LEU A 405 6.00 -23.19 -0.82
C LEU A 405 6.19 -24.68 -1.12
N ASP A 406 5.31 -25.27 -1.93
CA ASP A 406 5.41 -26.69 -2.29
C ASP A 406 6.62 -26.97 -3.18
N LYS A 407 6.92 -26.06 -4.13
CA LYS A 407 8.14 -26.13 -4.94
C LYS A 407 9.39 -26.02 -4.06
N TRP A 408 9.38 -25.10 -3.09
CA TRP A 408 10.47 -24.96 -2.14
C TRP A 408 10.68 -26.21 -1.29
N ILE A 409 9.61 -26.81 -0.76
CA ILE A 409 9.68 -28.00 0.08
C ILE A 409 10.25 -29.18 -0.71
N SER A 410 9.82 -29.37 -1.95
CA SER A 410 10.19 -30.52 -2.79
C SER A 410 11.56 -30.37 -3.49
N GLN A 411 11.91 -29.18 -3.94
CA GLN A 411 13.05 -28.93 -4.84
C GLN A 411 14.08 -27.96 -4.28
N ARG A 412 13.77 -27.24 -3.18
CA ARG A 412 14.61 -26.15 -2.66
C ARG A 412 14.90 -25.05 -3.70
N ASP A 413 13.97 -24.86 -4.61
CA ASP A 413 14.10 -23.92 -5.70
C ASP A 413 13.04 -22.84 -5.69
N PHE A 414 13.36 -21.69 -6.30
CA PHE A 414 12.49 -20.53 -6.43
C PHE A 414 12.70 -19.88 -7.81
N SER A 415 11.63 -19.33 -8.35
CA SER A 415 11.66 -18.47 -9.54
C SER A 415 10.52 -17.47 -9.49
N PHE A 416 10.71 -16.29 -10.05
CA PHE A 416 9.68 -15.26 -10.17
C PHE A 416 8.63 -15.61 -11.25
N ALA A 417 8.13 -16.84 -11.27
CA ALA A 417 7.16 -17.28 -12.26
C ALA A 417 5.74 -16.85 -11.86
N ALA A 418 5.10 -16.05 -12.70
CA ALA A 418 3.69 -15.70 -12.55
C ALA A 418 2.79 -16.91 -12.79
N LYS A 419 1.62 -16.90 -12.15
CA LYS A 419 0.59 -17.92 -12.32
C LYS A 419 -0.63 -17.30 -13.01
N SER A 420 -1.22 -18.02 -13.96
CA SER A 420 -2.44 -17.56 -14.63
C SER A 420 -3.64 -17.68 -13.69
N ILE A 421 -4.59 -16.73 -13.81
CA ILE A 421 -5.87 -16.78 -13.07
C ILE A 421 -6.72 -17.99 -13.48
N ASP A 422 -6.55 -18.50 -14.71
CA ASP A 422 -7.33 -19.62 -15.24
C ASP A 422 -6.85 -21.01 -14.76
N CYS A 423 -5.94 -21.06 -13.78
CA CYS A 423 -5.45 -22.32 -13.22
C CYS A 423 -6.52 -22.90 -12.26
N PRO A 424 -7.20 -24.00 -12.57
CA PRO A 424 -8.36 -24.51 -11.80
C PRO A 424 -8.00 -25.02 -10.39
N ASN A 425 -6.75 -24.96 -9.97
CA ASN A 425 -6.25 -25.39 -8.67
C ASN A 425 -5.72 -24.25 -7.78
N ASP A 426 -6.10 -22.99 -8.05
CA ASP A 426 -5.68 -21.88 -7.19
C ASP A 426 -6.73 -21.65 -6.07
N PRO A 427 -6.47 -22.11 -4.83
CA PRO A 427 -7.40 -21.92 -3.71
C PRO A 427 -7.55 -20.45 -3.30
N THR A 428 -6.77 -19.53 -3.88
CA THR A 428 -6.81 -18.10 -3.55
C THR A 428 -7.82 -17.30 -4.39
N SER A 429 -8.28 -17.86 -5.53
CA SER A 429 -9.20 -17.16 -6.43
C SER A 429 -10.63 -17.04 -5.86
N SER A 430 -11.05 -17.97 -4.98
CA SER A 430 -12.39 -17.95 -4.38
C SER A 430 -12.52 -17.11 -3.11
N GLU A 431 -11.41 -16.87 -2.37
CA GLU A 431 -11.42 -16.06 -1.15
C GLU A 431 -11.20 -14.55 -1.40
N LEU A 432 -10.74 -14.17 -2.60
CA LEU A 432 -10.44 -12.78 -2.95
C LEU A 432 -11.60 -12.07 -3.65
N ALA A 433 -12.66 -12.78 -4.00
CA ALA A 433 -13.87 -12.22 -4.64
C ALA A 433 -14.98 -11.86 -3.64
N ALA A 434 -14.78 -12.08 -2.34
CA ALA A 434 -15.68 -11.69 -1.25
C ALA A 434 -15.02 -10.55 -0.39
#